data_067e23185cbc015fc05b894a0d31e165
#
_entry.id   067e23185cbc015fc05b894a0d31e165
#
_cell.length_a   1.000
_cell.length_b   1.000
_cell.length_c   1.000
_cell.angle_alpha   90.00
_cell.angle_beta   90.00
_cell.angle_gamma   90.00
#
_symmetry.space_group_name_H-M   'P 1'
#
loop_
_entity.id
_entity.type
_entity.pdbx_description
1 polymer ?
#
loop_
_entity_poly.entity_id
_entity_poly.type
_entity_poly.pdbx_seq_one_letter_code
_entity_poly.pdbx_strand_id
1 'polypeptide(L)'
;MSGRVQGVLSRCVDLRSLKLEGEGGKAWLVGLKSVCLSLDGGLFDAALASCVAALSSLRLPGEVREVVGGGEGRESSEAVVEMEGDRAPSRPVDFLLIPAATAVSIHGDRLLADPTAFEEALAGAEVSAAWGWAPSGGGGDPELVSLEVRSEGHGRATVDADVVHRCLAVSRRRSEARWKGLLGGS
;
A
#
# COMPACT_ATOMS: atom_id res chain seq x y z
N MET A 1 -8.00 -6.58 -7.85
CA MET A 1 -6.70 -6.14 -7.30
C MET A 1 -6.73 -4.74 -6.70
N SER A 2 -7.25 -3.73 -7.41
CA SER A 2 -7.34 -2.33 -6.91
C SER A 2 -7.97 -2.22 -5.51
N GLY A 3 -9.10 -2.85 -5.26
CA GLY A 3 -9.77 -2.81 -3.95
C GLY A 3 -8.96 -3.42 -2.81
N ARG A 4 -8.09 -4.41 -3.09
CA ARG A 4 -7.23 -5.01 -2.07
C ARG A 4 -6.10 -4.06 -1.65
N VAL A 5 -5.40 -3.44 -2.60
CA VAL A 5 -4.37 -2.43 -2.31
C VAL A 5 -4.98 -1.27 -1.53
N GLN A 6 -6.13 -0.76 -1.97
CA GLN A 6 -6.85 0.29 -1.27
C GLN A 6 -7.23 -0.12 0.16
N GLY A 7 -7.72 -1.35 0.35
CA GLY A 7 -8.09 -1.88 1.67
C GLY A 7 -6.89 -1.96 2.64
N VAL A 8 -5.70 -2.31 2.14
CA VAL A 8 -4.47 -2.29 2.94
C VAL A 8 -4.05 -0.86 3.26
N LEU A 9 -3.98 0.02 2.26
CA LEU A 9 -3.53 1.40 2.44
C LEU A 9 -4.44 2.20 3.38
N SER A 10 -5.76 2.00 3.30
CA SER A 10 -6.72 2.69 4.17
C SER A 10 -6.58 2.33 5.66
N ARG A 11 -5.99 1.18 5.98
CA ARG A 11 -5.68 0.77 7.36
C ARG A 11 -4.30 1.23 7.82
N CYS A 12 -3.40 1.52 6.88
CA CYS A 12 -2.01 1.79 7.15
C CYS A 12 -1.66 3.28 7.12
N VAL A 13 -2.43 4.09 6.41
CA VAL A 13 -2.23 5.54 6.31
C VAL A 13 -3.05 6.25 7.38
N ASP A 14 -2.46 7.22 8.07
CA ASP A 14 -3.22 8.11 8.96
C ASP A 14 -4.01 9.11 8.11
N LEU A 15 -5.31 8.81 7.92
CA LEU A 15 -6.21 9.67 7.17
C LEU A 15 -6.39 11.06 7.80
N ARG A 16 -6.01 11.24 9.08
CA ARG A 16 -6.03 12.56 9.73
C ARG A 16 -4.96 13.48 9.15
N SER A 17 -3.85 12.92 8.68
CA SER A 17 -2.80 13.68 8.00
C SER A 17 -3.26 14.31 6.67
N LEU A 18 -4.36 13.84 6.11
CA LEU A 18 -4.95 14.38 4.89
C LEU A 18 -5.90 15.57 5.15
N LYS A 19 -6.24 15.88 6.40
CA LYS A 19 -7.12 17.00 6.72
C LYS A 19 -6.39 18.32 6.49
N LEU A 20 -7.10 19.28 5.89
CA LEU A 20 -6.65 20.65 5.79
C LEU A 20 -6.86 21.37 7.12
N GLU A 21 -5.88 22.15 7.55
CA GLU A 21 -6.03 23.06 8.70
C GLU A 21 -6.89 24.24 8.28
N GLY A 22 -7.98 24.50 9.02
CA GLY A 22 -8.92 25.59 8.76
C GLY A 22 -10.38 25.23 9.01
N GLU A 23 -11.24 26.24 8.93
CA GLU A 23 -12.68 26.08 9.08
C GLU A 23 -13.26 25.37 7.84
N GLY A 24 -14.03 24.28 8.04
CA GLY A 24 -14.81 23.66 6.96
C GLY A 24 -14.60 22.16 6.77
N GLY A 25 -13.72 21.49 7.51
CA GLY A 25 -13.60 20.01 7.47
C GLY A 25 -13.15 19.46 6.11
N LYS A 26 -12.46 20.24 5.29
CA LYS A 26 -11.90 19.83 4.00
C LYS A 26 -10.73 18.86 4.20
N ALA A 27 -10.50 17.99 3.23
CA ALA A 27 -9.38 17.05 3.22
C ALA A 27 -8.86 16.84 1.80
N TRP A 28 -7.58 16.48 1.70
CA TRP A 28 -6.99 16.07 0.44
C TRP A 28 -7.57 14.75 -0.04
N LEU A 29 -7.94 14.68 -1.31
CA LEU A 29 -8.22 13.43 -2.00
C LEU A 29 -6.97 13.02 -2.77
N VAL A 30 -6.35 11.92 -2.36
CA VAL A 30 -5.13 11.41 -3.02
C VAL A 30 -5.50 10.27 -3.95
N GLY A 31 -5.30 10.49 -5.25
CA GLY A 31 -5.45 9.46 -6.28
C GLY A 31 -4.12 8.77 -6.56
N LEU A 32 -4.07 7.44 -6.43
CA LEU A 32 -2.91 6.63 -6.76
C LEU A 32 -3.16 5.85 -8.06
N LYS A 33 -2.22 5.98 -9.00
CA LYS A 33 -2.21 5.21 -10.25
C LYS A 33 -0.91 4.42 -10.35
N SER A 34 -0.99 3.10 -10.30
CA SER A 34 0.13 2.19 -10.55
C SER A 34 -0.01 1.56 -11.93
N VAL A 35 1.05 1.59 -12.72
CA VAL A 35 1.10 1.02 -14.07
C VAL A 35 2.09 -0.13 -14.08
N CYS A 36 1.60 -1.34 -14.37
CA CYS A 36 2.44 -2.51 -14.55
C CYS A 36 3.06 -2.48 -15.95
N LEU A 37 4.38 -2.40 -16.04
CA LEU A 37 5.14 -2.40 -17.31
C LEU A 37 5.57 -3.81 -17.71
N SER A 38 5.84 -4.69 -16.75
CA SER A 38 6.20 -6.07 -16.95
C SER A 38 5.69 -6.89 -15.77
N LEU A 39 5.26 -8.12 -16.01
CA LEU A 39 4.73 -9.01 -14.98
C LEU A 39 5.48 -10.33 -15.03
N ASP A 40 6.10 -10.67 -13.90
CA ASP A 40 6.72 -11.97 -13.67
C ASP A 40 6.41 -12.46 -12.24
N GLY A 41 5.11 -12.53 -11.91
CA GLY A 41 4.60 -12.89 -10.59
C GLY A 41 4.51 -11.72 -9.60
N GLY A 42 3.95 -11.97 -8.43
CA GLY A 42 3.92 -11.01 -7.30
C GLY A 42 3.24 -9.67 -7.59
N LEU A 43 2.24 -9.63 -8.47
CA LEU A 43 1.64 -8.35 -8.91
C LEU A 43 1.07 -7.52 -7.75
N PHE A 44 0.46 -8.16 -6.75
CA PHE A 44 -0.06 -7.46 -5.58
C PHE A 44 1.06 -6.84 -4.75
N ASP A 45 2.14 -7.57 -4.58
CA ASP A 45 3.30 -7.17 -3.78
C ASP A 45 3.98 -5.93 -4.39
N ALA A 46 4.21 -5.99 -5.72
CA ALA A 46 4.80 -4.88 -6.48
C ALA A 46 3.88 -3.64 -6.51
N ALA A 47 2.58 -3.83 -6.72
CA ALA A 47 1.60 -2.74 -6.71
C ALA A 47 1.51 -2.06 -5.34
N LEU A 48 1.49 -2.84 -4.24
CA LEU A 48 1.49 -2.29 -2.89
C LEU A 48 2.78 -1.52 -2.61
N ALA A 49 3.94 -2.09 -2.94
CA ALA A 49 5.24 -1.44 -2.74
C ALA A 49 5.35 -0.12 -3.52
N SER A 50 4.89 -0.08 -4.78
CA SER A 50 4.90 1.14 -5.59
C SER A 50 3.98 2.24 -5.01
N CYS A 51 2.81 1.87 -4.51
CA CYS A 51 1.89 2.81 -3.86
C CYS A 51 2.47 3.34 -2.53
N VAL A 52 3.10 2.48 -1.72
CA VAL A 52 3.76 2.89 -0.47
C VAL A 52 4.90 3.86 -0.76
N ALA A 53 5.76 3.56 -1.74
CA ALA A 53 6.85 4.44 -2.15
C ALA A 53 6.34 5.80 -2.63
N ALA A 54 5.29 5.82 -3.46
CA ALA A 54 4.68 7.06 -3.94
C ALA A 54 4.10 7.91 -2.79
N LEU A 55 3.38 7.29 -1.84
CA LEU A 55 2.84 7.99 -0.68
C LEU A 55 3.94 8.49 0.26
N SER A 56 5.01 7.73 0.45
CA SER A 56 6.14 8.13 1.29
C SER A 56 6.89 9.35 0.72
N SER A 57 6.92 9.49 -0.60
CA SER A 57 7.53 10.64 -1.29
C SER A 57 6.58 11.83 -1.44
N LEU A 58 5.26 11.61 -1.25
CA LEU A 58 4.26 12.65 -1.43
C LEU A 58 4.42 13.75 -0.37
N ARG A 59 4.37 15.00 -0.83
CA ARG A 59 4.33 16.18 0.02
C ARG A 59 3.03 16.92 -0.24
N LEU A 60 2.23 17.10 0.79
CA LEU A 60 0.97 17.82 0.74
C LEU A 60 1.22 19.29 1.04
N PRO A 61 0.66 20.25 0.28
CA PRO A 61 0.71 21.67 0.64
C PRO A 61 0.07 21.90 2.02
N GLY A 62 0.73 22.70 2.86
CA GLY A 62 0.25 22.97 4.23
C GLY A 62 -0.92 23.95 4.27
N GLU A 63 -0.98 24.90 3.33
CA GLU A 63 -2.02 25.92 3.26
C GLU A 63 -2.72 25.87 1.89
N VAL A 64 -4.02 26.01 1.92
CA VAL A 64 -4.86 26.17 0.73
C VAL A 64 -5.64 27.44 0.91
N ARG A 65 -5.37 28.44 0.10
CA ARG A 65 -6.17 29.68 0.05
C ARG A 65 -7.26 29.51 -1.00
N GLU A 66 -8.48 29.67 -0.58
CA GLU A 66 -9.62 29.79 -1.48
C GLU A 66 -9.63 31.19 -2.09
N VAL A 67 -9.23 31.30 -3.34
CA VAL A 67 -9.43 32.55 -4.08
C VAL A 67 -10.86 32.55 -4.58
N VAL A 68 -11.75 33.23 -3.87
CA VAL A 68 -13.09 33.50 -4.37
C VAL A 68 -12.93 34.48 -5.51
N GLY A 69 -12.97 33.99 -6.74
CA GLY A 69 -12.97 34.84 -7.94
C GLY A 69 -14.24 35.69 -7.94
N GLY A 70 -14.10 36.95 -7.58
CA GLY A 70 -15.16 37.95 -7.67
C GLY A 70 -15.48 38.24 -9.14
N GLY A 71 -16.23 37.36 -9.79
CA GLY A 71 -16.82 37.58 -11.11
C GLY A 71 -18.33 37.56 -10.95
N GLU A 72 -18.96 38.71 -11.05
CA GLU A 72 -20.41 38.82 -11.11
C GLU A 72 -20.97 37.97 -12.27
N GLY A 73 -21.70 36.93 -11.94
CA GLY A 73 -22.62 36.31 -12.89
C GLY A 73 -22.37 34.87 -13.37
N ARG A 74 -21.66 33.99 -12.63
CA ARG A 74 -21.71 32.54 -12.90
C ARG A 74 -21.77 31.72 -11.61
N GLU A 75 -22.86 30.97 -11.43
CA GLU A 75 -23.09 29.97 -10.39
C GLU A 75 -22.25 28.71 -10.65
N SER A 76 -20.94 28.83 -10.68
CA SER A 76 -20.02 27.71 -10.55
C SER A 76 -18.79 28.24 -9.82
N SER A 77 -18.80 28.09 -8.50
CA SER A 77 -17.61 28.31 -7.67
C SER A 77 -16.61 27.20 -7.95
N GLU A 78 -15.88 27.29 -9.05
CA GLU A 78 -14.61 26.59 -9.19
C GLU A 78 -13.63 27.28 -8.22
N ALA A 79 -13.38 26.64 -7.09
CA ALA A 79 -12.31 27.06 -6.21
C ALA A 79 -10.99 26.82 -6.94
N VAL A 80 -10.41 27.90 -7.50
CA VAL A 80 -9.05 27.87 -8.03
C VAL A 80 -8.12 27.83 -6.82
N VAL A 81 -7.51 26.69 -6.59
CA VAL A 81 -6.47 26.51 -5.59
C VAL A 81 -5.19 27.11 -6.15
N GLU A 82 -4.90 28.38 -5.81
CA GLU A 82 -3.56 28.91 -6.03
C GLU A 82 -2.60 28.24 -5.05
N MET A 83 -1.76 27.37 -5.57
CA MET A 83 -0.59 26.89 -4.85
C MET A 83 0.42 28.04 -4.84
N GLU A 84 0.52 28.74 -3.71
CA GLU A 84 1.59 29.70 -3.46
C GLU A 84 2.93 28.95 -3.59
N GLY A 85 3.75 29.35 -4.56
CA GLY A 85 4.92 28.68 -5.08
C GLY A 85 5.82 27.93 -4.08
N ASP A 86 6.94 27.37 -4.54
CA ASP A 86 7.95 26.50 -3.91
C ASP A 86 8.34 26.73 -2.42
N ARG A 87 7.72 27.69 -1.74
CA ARG A 87 8.01 28.09 -0.35
C ARG A 87 6.90 27.77 0.65
N ALA A 88 5.74 27.27 0.21
CA ALA A 88 4.69 26.90 1.16
C ALA A 88 5.15 25.71 2.03
N PRO A 89 4.90 25.74 3.35
CA PRO A 89 5.24 24.61 4.21
C PRO A 89 4.53 23.35 3.70
N SER A 90 5.29 22.32 3.36
CA SER A 90 4.75 21.05 2.89
C SER A 90 4.90 19.99 3.98
N ARG A 91 3.92 19.14 4.13
CA ARG A 91 3.93 18.06 5.10
C ARG A 91 3.88 16.68 4.40
N PRO A 92 4.54 15.66 4.96
CA PRO A 92 4.42 14.30 4.47
C PRO A 92 3.02 13.74 4.74
N VAL A 93 2.70 12.64 4.07
CA VAL A 93 1.61 11.76 4.47
C VAL A 93 2.11 10.85 5.58
N ASP A 94 1.38 10.81 6.69
CA ASP A 94 1.76 10.00 7.84
C ASP A 94 1.23 8.57 7.71
N PHE A 95 2.07 7.61 8.06
CA PHE A 95 1.69 6.21 8.13
C PHE A 95 1.49 5.79 9.59
N LEU A 96 0.41 5.06 9.86
CA LEU A 96 0.22 4.31 11.10
C LEU A 96 1.10 3.06 11.08
N LEU A 97 1.13 2.38 9.93
CA LEU A 97 1.95 1.21 9.64
C LEU A 97 2.50 1.33 8.22
N ILE A 98 3.75 0.95 8.00
CA ILE A 98 4.33 0.82 6.65
C ILE A 98 4.10 -0.60 6.18
N PRO A 99 3.20 -0.84 5.20
CA PRO A 99 2.88 -2.18 4.77
C PRO A 99 3.87 -2.71 3.72
N ALA A 100 4.20 -3.99 3.84
CA ALA A 100 4.87 -4.76 2.80
C ALA A 100 4.20 -6.12 2.64
N ALA A 101 4.06 -6.59 1.41
CA ALA A 101 3.41 -7.85 1.12
C ALA A 101 4.38 -8.88 0.53
N THR A 102 4.02 -10.14 0.68
CA THR A 102 4.69 -11.27 0.01
C THR A 102 3.69 -12.37 -0.28
N ALA A 103 3.69 -12.82 -1.54
CA ALA A 103 3.01 -14.03 -1.97
C ALA A 103 3.89 -15.26 -1.72
N VAL A 104 3.26 -16.35 -1.32
CA VAL A 104 3.89 -17.67 -1.13
C VAL A 104 3.06 -18.68 -1.90
N SER A 105 3.63 -19.28 -2.93
CA SER A 105 3.00 -20.36 -3.68
C SER A 105 3.28 -21.74 -3.05
N ILE A 106 2.32 -22.62 -3.17
CA ILE A 106 2.31 -23.97 -2.57
C ILE A 106 2.36 -25.01 -3.68
N HIS A 107 3.45 -25.79 -3.69
CA HIS A 107 3.70 -26.86 -4.67
C HIS A 107 3.84 -28.20 -3.93
N GLY A 108 2.72 -28.88 -3.69
CA GLY A 108 2.69 -30.05 -2.79
C GLY A 108 3.13 -29.63 -1.39
N ASP A 109 4.22 -30.20 -0.88
CA ASP A 109 4.77 -29.90 0.45
C ASP A 109 5.76 -28.72 0.47
N ARG A 110 6.06 -28.14 -0.69
CA ARG A 110 7.05 -27.07 -0.84
C ARG A 110 6.37 -25.70 -0.86
N LEU A 111 6.99 -24.77 -0.16
CA LEU A 111 6.59 -23.36 -0.12
C LEU A 111 7.64 -22.54 -0.88
N LEU A 112 7.19 -21.75 -1.84
CA LEU A 112 8.02 -20.87 -2.64
C LEU A 112 7.58 -19.43 -2.42
N ALA A 113 8.44 -18.62 -1.82
CA ALA A 113 8.18 -17.20 -1.61
C ALA A 113 8.66 -16.41 -2.80
N ASP A 114 7.89 -15.38 -3.19
CA ASP A 114 8.20 -14.52 -4.31
C ASP A 114 8.23 -15.29 -5.65
N PRO A 115 7.16 -16.04 -5.97
CA PRO A 115 7.12 -16.89 -7.15
C PRO A 115 7.11 -16.04 -8.43
N THR A 116 7.74 -16.56 -9.48
CA THR A 116 7.58 -16.06 -10.84
C THR A 116 6.18 -16.35 -11.37
N ALA A 117 5.75 -15.67 -12.44
CA ALA A 117 4.45 -15.92 -13.06
C ALA A 117 4.27 -17.39 -13.50
N PHE A 118 5.36 -18.05 -13.94
CA PHE A 118 5.34 -19.45 -14.29
C PHE A 118 5.14 -20.36 -13.06
N GLU A 119 5.80 -20.06 -11.96
CA GLU A 119 5.66 -20.80 -10.71
C GLU A 119 4.28 -20.59 -10.09
N GLU A 120 3.73 -19.36 -10.14
CA GLU A 120 2.34 -19.07 -9.74
C GLU A 120 1.35 -19.93 -10.53
N ALA A 121 1.53 -20.02 -11.85
CA ALA A 121 0.64 -20.81 -12.72
C ALA A 121 0.68 -22.33 -12.45
N LEU A 122 1.77 -22.82 -11.88
CA LEU A 122 1.94 -24.25 -11.52
C LEU A 122 1.57 -24.53 -10.06
N ALA A 123 1.31 -23.52 -9.26
CA ALA A 123 0.98 -23.68 -7.85
C ALA A 123 -0.38 -24.33 -7.66
N GLY A 124 -0.49 -25.21 -6.67
CA GLY A 124 -1.78 -25.77 -6.25
C GLY A 124 -2.60 -24.79 -5.41
N ALA A 125 -1.93 -23.85 -4.74
CA ALA A 125 -2.54 -22.77 -3.98
C ALA A 125 -1.51 -21.64 -3.75
N GLU A 126 -2.00 -20.47 -3.38
CA GLU A 126 -1.21 -19.30 -3.02
C GLU A 126 -1.72 -18.68 -1.72
N VAL A 127 -0.80 -18.30 -0.86
CA VAL A 127 -1.07 -17.50 0.34
C VAL A 127 -0.35 -16.15 0.18
N SER A 128 -1.10 -15.07 0.12
CA SER A 128 -0.56 -13.73 0.01
C SER A 128 -0.89 -12.94 1.27
N ALA A 129 0.13 -12.46 1.97
CA ALA A 129 0.00 -11.72 3.21
C ALA A 129 0.67 -10.35 3.14
N ALA A 130 0.01 -9.34 3.70
CA ALA A 130 0.59 -8.02 3.92
C ALA A 130 0.80 -7.79 5.41
N TRP A 131 2.01 -7.40 5.77
CA TRP A 131 2.43 -7.09 7.12
C TRP A 131 2.72 -5.60 7.25
N GLY A 132 2.38 -5.00 8.38
CA GLY A 132 2.62 -3.60 8.67
C GLY A 132 3.59 -3.41 9.83
N TRP A 133 4.54 -2.52 9.67
CA TRP A 133 5.53 -2.14 10.69
C TRP A 133 5.32 -0.70 11.12
N ALA A 134 5.56 -0.41 12.40
CA ALA A 134 5.52 0.96 12.90
C ALA A 134 6.59 1.83 12.22
N PRO A 135 6.26 3.06 11.78
CA PRO A 135 7.20 3.95 11.08
C PRO A 135 8.43 4.32 11.91
N SER A 136 8.31 4.33 13.25
CA SER A 136 9.38 4.71 14.18
C SER A 136 10.58 3.76 14.21
N GLY A 137 10.60 2.69 13.41
CA GLY A 137 11.72 1.73 13.37
C GLY A 137 11.93 0.96 14.68
N GLY A 138 11.09 1.18 15.68
CA GLY A 138 11.11 0.44 16.92
C GLY A 138 10.80 -1.03 16.66
N GLY A 139 11.69 -1.94 17.09
CA GLY A 139 11.66 -3.38 16.82
C GLY A 139 10.44 -4.15 17.36
N GLY A 140 9.26 -3.57 17.21
CA GLY A 140 7.98 -4.21 17.51
C GLY A 140 7.64 -5.30 16.49
N ASP A 141 6.85 -6.27 16.94
CA ASP A 141 6.31 -7.28 16.03
C ASP A 141 5.40 -6.63 14.97
N PRO A 142 5.49 -7.05 13.70
CA PRO A 142 4.61 -6.53 12.66
C PRO A 142 3.17 -7.02 12.86
N GLU A 143 2.23 -6.22 12.42
CA GLU A 143 0.82 -6.54 12.39
C GLU A 143 0.44 -7.19 11.05
N LEU A 144 -0.37 -8.26 11.08
CA LEU A 144 -0.94 -8.84 9.87
C LEU A 144 -2.12 -7.98 9.40
N VAL A 145 -1.88 -7.19 8.35
CA VAL A 145 -2.88 -6.25 7.81
C VAL A 145 -3.85 -6.92 6.84
N SER A 146 -3.36 -7.85 6.02
CA SER A 146 -4.17 -8.56 5.03
C SER A 146 -3.66 -9.98 4.83
N LEU A 147 -4.60 -10.91 4.70
CA LEU A 147 -4.35 -12.30 4.34
C LEU A 147 -5.35 -12.71 3.24
N GLU A 148 -4.83 -13.31 2.19
CA GLU A 148 -5.64 -13.94 1.15
C GLU A 148 -5.08 -15.32 0.85
N VAL A 149 -5.97 -16.28 0.77
CA VAL A 149 -5.67 -17.66 0.37
C VAL A 149 -6.42 -17.94 -0.92
N ARG A 150 -5.70 -18.29 -1.98
CA ARG A 150 -6.27 -18.70 -3.26
C ARG A 150 -5.92 -20.16 -3.49
N SER A 151 -6.91 -20.94 -3.89
CA SER A 151 -6.71 -22.31 -4.36
C SER A 151 -7.19 -22.35 -5.80
N GLU A 152 -6.28 -22.53 -6.73
CA GLU A 152 -6.63 -22.71 -8.13
C GLU A 152 -6.76 -24.20 -8.41
N GLY A 153 -7.89 -24.61 -8.98
CA GLY A 153 -8.40 -25.99 -9.04
C GLY A 153 -7.60 -27.01 -9.83
N HIS A 154 -6.34 -26.80 -10.18
CA HIS A 154 -5.53 -27.73 -10.97
C HIS A 154 -4.58 -28.61 -10.13
N GLY A 155 -4.43 -28.34 -8.85
CA GLY A 155 -3.64 -29.15 -7.92
C GLY A 155 -4.39 -29.38 -6.61
N ARG A 156 -4.40 -30.61 -6.12
CA ARG A 156 -4.96 -30.95 -4.80
C ARG A 156 -4.03 -30.50 -3.67
N ALA A 157 -3.68 -29.21 -3.61
CA ALA A 157 -3.03 -28.72 -2.42
C ALA A 157 -4.10 -28.51 -1.35
N THR A 158 -4.04 -29.30 -0.30
CA THR A 158 -4.86 -29.06 0.89
C THR A 158 -4.22 -27.94 1.66
N VAL A 159 -4.88 -26.80 1.73
CA VAL A 159 -4.43 -25.66 2.53
C VAL A 159 -5.10 -25.76 3.90
N ASP A 160 -4.43 -26.40 4.83
CA ASP A 160 -4.84 -26.46 6.23
C ASP A 160 -4.22 -25.30 7.05
N ALA A 161 -4.58 -25.23 8.32
CA ALA A 161 -4.08 -24.17 9.21
C ALA A 161 -2.56 -24.23 9.40
N ASP A 162 -1.95 -25.41 9.38
CA ASP A 162 -0.51 -25.57 9.54
C ASP A 162 0.25 -25.03 8.32
N VAL A 163 -0.23 -25.33 7.11
CA VAL A 163 0.31 -24.78 5.87
C VAL A 163 0.19 -23.25 5.85
N VAL A 164 -0.95 -22.70 6.26
CA VAL A 164 -1.13 -21.24 6.36
C VAL A 164 -0.14 -20.63 7.35
N HIS A 165 0.04 -21.22 8.53
CA HIS A 165 1.02 -20.73 9.51
C HIS A 165 2.45 -20.76 8.98
N ARG A 166 2.83 -21.81 8.27
CA ARG A 166 4.15 -21.89 7.62
C ARG A 166 4.31 -20.82 6.55
N CYS A 167 3.29 -20.57 5.72
CA CYS A 167 3.29 -19.50 4.72
C CYS A 167 3.42 -18.14 5.39
N LEU A 168 2.71 -17.88 6.48
CA LEU A 168 2.80 -16.63 7.24
C LEU A 168 4.19 -16.41 7.81
N ALA A 169 4.85 -17.44 8.34
CA ALA A 169 6.21 -17.34 8.82
C ALA A 169 7.22 -16.97 7.71
N VAL A 170 7.05 -17.56 6.52
CA VAL A 170 7.88 -17.27 5.34
C VAL A 170 7.60 -15.84 4.84
N SER A 171 6.34 -15.47 4.67
CA SER A 171 5.93 -14.15 4.16
C SER A 171 6.41 -13.03 5.09
N ARG A 172 6.29 -13.21 6.42
CA ARG A 172 6.78 -12.26 7.42
C ARG A 172 8.26 -11.92 7.22
N ARG A 173 9.12 -12.95 7.10
CA ARG A 173 10.57 -12.74 6.90
C ARG A 173 10.88 -12.00 5.61
N ARG A 174 10.20 -12.33 4.53
CA ARG A 174 10.40 -11.68 3.23
C ARG A 174 9.89 -10.24 3.22
N SER A 175 8.71 -10.01 3.77
CA SER A 175 8.15 -8.66 3.90
C SER A 175 9.00 -7.76 4.80
N GLU A 176 9.61 -8.30 5.86
CA GLU A 176 10.54 -7.56 6.71
C GLU A 176 11.79 -7.07 5.94
N ALA A 177 12.35 -7.94 5.09
CA ALA A 177 13.47 -7.55 4.24
C ALA A 177 13.11 -6.44 3.26
N ARG A 178 11.91 -6.50 2.66
CA ARG A 178 11.38 -5.44 1.78
C ARG A 178 11.13 -4.14 2.53
N TRP A 179 10.52 -4.21 3.70
CA TRP A 179 10.28 -3.05 4.55
C TRP A 179 11.59 -2.33 4.92
N LYS A 180 12.63 -3.07 5.33
CA LYS A 180 13.97 -2.51 5.59
C LYS A 180 14.57 -1.84 4.36
N GLY A 181 14.35 -2.39 3.16
CA GLY A 181 14.76 -1.79 1.90
C GLY A 181 14.04 -0.48 1.58
N LEU A 182 12.76 -0.36 1.94
CA LEU A 182 11.98 0.87 1.75
C LEU A 182 12.43 2.00 2.68
N LEU A 183 12.93 1.69 3.89
CA LEU A 183 13.44 2.68 4.84
C LEU A 183 14.92 3.02 4.63
N GLY A 184 15.71 2.11 4.09
CA GLY A 184 17.16 2.28 3.90
C GLY A 184 17.56 3.05 2.65
N GLY A 185 16.62 3.52 1.86
CA GLY A 185 16.83 4.30 0.63
C GLY A 185 16.79 5.81 0.80
N SER A 186 16.97 6.31 2.05
CA SER A 186 16.96 7.77 2.38
C SER A 186 18.37 8.25 2.65
#